data_1ccba6aa606a206e60f7bae38056cbb1
#
_entry.id   1ccba6aa606a206e60f7bae38056cbb1
#
_cell.length_a   1.000
_cell.length_b   1.000
_cell.length_c   1.000
_cell.angle_alpha   90.00
_cell.angle_beta   90.00
_cell.angle_gamma   90.00
#
_symmetry.space_group_name_H-M   'P 1'
#
loop_
_entity.id
_entity.type
_entity.pdbx_description
1 polymer ?
#
loop_
_entity_poly.entity_id
_entity_poly.type
_entity_poly.pdbx_seq_one_letter_code
_entity_poly.pdbx_strand_id
1 'polypeptide(L)'
;MLKKLLIIFSIIILLVGIGGIVFASDVHNATSNINGVQVLWEYNLNEANEIINLKCTNTEALTGDIEIPSTLDGKNVVELGSEAFKGATNITKVVIPNTVKEIGLWAFQGCTSLSKIDLGNVERIKDSSFKNCTSLTSVKLPKTLNKDASGAPFLGCTNLKEIVLEEGMTVVPDYVCASTPITEIKIPNTVKEIGLWAFKDCTSLNKITILDNVENMEGYNSSNSDYIFQNHNDNLTIYCYKDSMAANYAIKYGIKYQYLTNQNPDGNNNNENNNNENNDNAGNNNNNGNNNQSNNGNLTNSITNTVDDTIAKGELPQTGVSVAITIFIIAIIVVAVIIYRKYNTFKDIK
;
A
#
# COMPACT_ATOMS: atom_id res chain seq x y z
N MET A 1 8.76 -38.60 -36.28
CA MET A 1 7.65 -38.56 -35.31
C MET A 1 7.73 -37.43 -34.34
N LEU A 2 8.89 -37.16 -33.73
CA LEU A 2 9.08 -36.10 -32.72
C LEU A 2 8.76 -34.69 -33.22
N LYS A 3 9.15 -34.32 -34.46
CA LYS A 3 8.84 -33.00 -35.06
C LYS A 3 7.33 -32.75 -35.30
N LYS A 4 6.55 -33.82 -35.58
CA LYS A 4 5.09 -33.70 -35.72
C LYS A 4 4.39 -33.58 -34.38
N LEU A 5 4.96 -34.16 -33.31
CA LEU A 5 4.48 -34.04 -31.95
C LEU A 5 4.68 -32.61 -31.39
N LEU A 6 5.83 -31.99 -31.68
CA LEU A 6 6.14 -30.61 -31.30
C LEU A 6 5.20 -29.59 -31.99
N ILE A 7 4.84 -29.83 -33.27
CA ILE A 7 3.91 -28.98 -34.01
C ILE A 7 2.50 -29.11 -33.45
N ILE A 8 2.06 -30.31 -33.07
CA ILE A 8 0.76 -30.54 -32.45
C ILE A 8 0.72 -29.90 -31.05
N PHE A 9 1.81 -29.96 -30.29
CA PHE A 9 1.92 -29.28 -28.99
C PHE A 9 1.84 -27.75 -29.12
N SER A 10 2.48 -27.15 -30.14
CA SER A 10 2.41 -25.71 -30.37
C SER A 10 1.02 -25.27 -30.87
N ILE A 11 0.28 -26.11 -31.60
CA ILE A 11 -1.08 -25.83 -32.08
C ILE A 11 -2.10 -25.96 -30.92
N ILE A 12 -1.91 -26.90 -30.00
CA ILE A 12 -2.76 -27.06 -28.82
C ILE A 12 -2.58 -25.85 -27.87
N ILE A 13 -1.40 -25.31 -27.74
CA ILE A 13 -1.12 -24.09 -26.97
C ILE A 13 -1.82 -22.87 -27.60
N LEU A 14 -1.96 -22.82 -28.93
CA LEU A 14 -2.62 -21.71 -29.64
C LEU A 14 -4.16 -21.76 -29.56
N LEU A 15 -4.75 -22.91 -29.25
CA LEU A 15 -6.20 -23.12 -29.19
C LEU A 15 -6.80 -23.02 -27.78
N VAL A 16 -5.99 -22.93 -26.72
CA VAL A 16 -6.44 -22.71 -25.32
C VAL A 16 -6.25 -21.24 -24.95
N GLY A 17 -6.76 -20.35 -25.77
CA GLY A 17 -6.81 -18.92 -25.50
C GLY A 17 -7.96 -18.54 -24.58
N ILE A 18 -8.04 -19.11 -23.35
CA ILE A 18 -8.93 -18.60 -22.30
C ILE A 18 -8.28 -18.91 -20.94
N GLY A 19 -7.85 -17.86 -20.28
CA GLY A 19 -7.34 -17.89 -18.89
C GLY A 19 -5.81 -17.95 -18.84
N GLY A 20 -5.22 -16.80 -18.55
CA GLY A 20 -3.81 -16.50 -18.38
C GLY A 20 -2.90 -17.68 -18.06
N ILE A 21 -2.42 -18.37 -19.08
CA ILE A 21 -1.18 -19.12 -18.94
C ILE A 21 -0.11 -18.03 -18.83
N VAL A 22 0.37 -17.79 -17.63
CA VAL A 22 1.60 -17.02 -17.44
C VAL A 22 2.69 -17.82 -18.13
N PHE A 23 2.95 -17.49 -19.42
CA PHE A 23 4.18 -17.94 -20.05
C PHE A 23 5.30 -17.43 -19.14
N ALA A 24 6.29 -18.26 -18.87
CA ALA A 24 7.53 -17.78 -18.29
C ALA A 24 7.92 -16.57 -19.16
N SER A 25 7.79 -15.36 -18.61
CA SER A 25 8.08 -14.15 -19.36
C SER A 25 9.56 -14.22 -19.75
N ASP A 26 9.85 -14.05 -21.03
CA ASP A 26 11.22 -14.08 -21.51
C ASP A 26 12.01 -13.02 -20.72
N VAL A 27 13.10 -13.46 -20.09
CA VAL A 27 14.01 -12.56 -19.39
C VAL A 27 14.96 -11.99 -20.44
N HIS A 28 14.98 -10.66 -20.49
CA HIS A 28 15.88 -9.91 -21.34
C HIS A 28 17.03 -9.34 -20.52
N ASN A 29 18.16 -9.11 -21.16
CA ASN A 29 19.34 -8.51 -20.55
C ASN A 29 19.73 -7.26 -21.31
N ALA A 30 20.12 -6.22 -20.58
CA ALA A 30 20.66 -4.99 -21.12
C ALA A 30 21.84 -4.48 -20.30
N THR A 31 22.56 -3.52 -20.84
CA THR A 31 23.59 -2.82 -20.10
C THR A 31 23.42 -1.30 -20.25
N SER A 32 23.74 -0.55 -19.23
CA SER A 32 23.86 0.90 -19.28
C SER A 32 25.10 1.35 -18.52
N ASN A 33 25.48 2.61 -18.72
CA ASN A 33 26.54 3.22 -17.92
C ASN A 33 25.91 4.19 -16.90
N ILE A 34 26.18 3.98 -15.62
CA ILE A 34 25.83 4.92 -14.55
C ILE A 34 27.12 5.34 -13.87
N ASN A 35 27.46 6.63 -13.93
CA ASN A 35 28.66 7.22 -13.30
C ASN A 35 29.97 6.49 -13.68
N GLY A 36 30.10 6.03 -14.92
CA GLY A 36 31.27 5.28 -15.39
C GLY A 36 31.26 3.79 -15.05
N VAL A 37 30.26 3.31 -14.36
CA VAL A 37 30.07 1.88 -14.03
C VAL A 37 29.15 1.24 -15.04
N GLN A 38 29.55 0.13 -15.62
CA GLN A 38 28.66 -0.70 -16.44
C GLN A 38 27.68 -1.43 -15.54
N VAL A 39 26.40 -1.08 -15.67
CA VAL A 39 25.30 -1.70 -14.92
C VAL A 39 24.67 -2.78 -15.78
N LEU A 40 24.47 -3.95 -15.17
CA LEU A 40 23.85 -5.11 -15.79
C LEU A 40 22.40 -5.20 -15.36
N TRP A 41 21.49 -5.27 -16.34
CA TRP A 41 20.05 -5.28 -16.14
C TRP A 41 19.43 -6.58 -16.60
N GLU A 42 18.49 -7.10 -15.84
CA GLU A 42 17.51 -8.10 -16.25
C GLU A 42 16.12 -7.46 -16.21
N TYR A 43 15.26 -7.79 -17.17
CA TYR A 43 13.90 -7.28 -17.25
C TYR A 43 12.97 -8.20 -18.05
N ASN A 44 11.68 -7.92 -17.94
CA ASN A 44 10.64 -8.52 -18.78
C ASN A 44 9.94 -7.43 -19.58
N LEU A 45 9.14 -7.82 -20.56
CA LEU A 45 8.30 -6.90 -21.33
C LEU A 45 6.83 -7.17 -21.04
N ASN A 46 6.05 -6.09 -20.92
CA ASN A 46 4.60 -6.18 -20.89
C ASN A 46 4.02 -6.24 -22.31
N GLU A 47 2.70 -6.35 -22.44
CA GLU A 47 2.00 -6.40 -23.73
C GLU A 47 2.19 -5.12 -24.57
N ALA A 48 2.47 -3.98 -23.94
CA ALA A 48 2.78 -2.72 -24.58
C ALA A 48 4.26 -2.59 -25.02
N ASN A 49 5.06 -3.67 -24.86
CA ASN A 49 6.49 -3.69 -25.14
C ASN A 49 7.30 -2.70 -24.25
N GLU A 50 6.84 -2.46 -23.03
CA GLU A 50 7.52 -1.66 -22.02
C GLU A 50 8.22 -2.56 -21.01
N ILE A 51 9.28 -2.05 -20.37
CA ILE A 51 10.10 -2.76 -19.42
C ILE A 51 9.42 -2.80 -18.06
N ILE A 52 9.14 -4.02 -17.61
CA ILE A 52 8.66 -4.36 -16.26
C ILE A 52 9.69 -5.26 -15.57
N ASN A 53 9.55 -5.41 -14.25
CA ASN A 53 10.45 -6.23 -13.44
C ASN A 53 11.94 -5.88 -13.62
N LEU A 54 12.27 -4.60 -13.88
CA LEU A 54 13.67 -4.19 -14.04
C LEU A 54 14.47 -4.48 -12.78
N LYS A 55 15.60 -5.18 -12.93
CA LYS A 55 16.50 -5.57 -11.83
C LYS A 55 17.95 -5.32 -12.21
N CYS A 56 18.71 -4.72 -11.30
CA CYS A 56 20.17 -4.64 -11.39
C CYS A 56 20.79 -5.94 -10.86
N THR A 57 21.65 -6.59 -11.63
CA THR A 57 22.26 -7.87 -11.24
C THR A 57 23.67 -7.73 -10.67
N ASN A 58 24.27 -6.53 -10.73
CA ASN A 58 25.57 -6.21 -10.16
C ASN A 58 25.52 -5.01 -9.21
N THR A 59 24.60 -5.06 -8.25
CA THR A 59 24.33 -3.95 -7.30
C THR A 59 25.54 -3.55 -6.48
N GLU A 60 26.48 -4.45 -6.25
CA GLU A 60 27.74 -4.21 -5.52
C GLU A 60 28.67 -3.23 -6.24
N ALA A 61 28.53 -3.09 -7.56
CA ALA A 61 29.32 -2.15 -8.35
C ALA A 61 28.77 -0.70 -8.26
N LEU A 62 27.53 -0.53 -7.81
CA LEU A 62 26.87 0.78 -7.73
C LEU A 62 27.34 1.57 -6.51
N THR A 63 27.75 2.81 -6.70
CA THR A 63 28.17 3.72 -5.62
C THR A 63 27.68 5.13 -5.85
N GLY A 64 27.44 5.85 -4.75
CA GLY A 64 27.07 7.25 -4.80
C GLY A 64 25.64 7.48 -5.31
N ASP A 65 25.44 8.60 -5.99
CA ASP A 65 24.15 9.00 -6.53
C ASP A 65 23.89 8.28 -7.84
N ILE A 66 22.72 7.65 -7.98
CA ILE A 66 22.32 6.95 -9.21
C ILE A 66 21.01 7.51 -9.77
N GLU A 67 20.91 7.53 -11.07
CA GLU A 67 19.70 7.80 -11.81
C GLU A 67 19.32 6.55 -12.59
N ILE A 68 18.11 6.03 -12.35
CA ILE A 68 17.60 4.86 -13.06
C ILE A 68 17.23 5.29 -14.49
N PRO A 69 17.64 4.53 -15.52
CA PRO A 69 17.33 4.92 -16.89
C PRO A 69 15.82 4.90 -17.14
N SER A 70 15.31 5.95 -17.77
CA SER A 70 13.90 6.00 -18.19
C SER A 70 13.60 5.07 -19.37
N THR A 71 14.64 4.71 -20.13
CA THR A 71 14.57 3.79 -21.28
C THR A 71 15.80 2.88 -21.32
N LEU A 72 15.61 1.63 -21.72
CA LEU A 72 16.67 0.67 -22.06
C LEU A 72 16.28 -0.02 -23.38
N ASP A 73 17.23 -0.22 -24.26
CA ASP A 73 17.01 -0.82 -25.59
C ASP A 73 15.83 -0.16 -26.37
N GLY A 74 15.68 1.16 -26.20
CA GLY A 74 14.62 1.94 -26.84
C GLY A 74 13.21 1.74 -26.27
N LYS A 75 13.08 1.06 -25.12
CA LYS A 75 11.80 0.78 -24.44
C LYS A 75 11.71 1.54 -23.13
N ASN A 76 10.52 2.02 -22.78
CA ASN A 76 10.28 2.70 -21.52
C ASN A 76 10.42 1.74 -20.33
N VAL A 77 11.08 2.18 -19.26
CA VAL A 77 11.10 1.51 -17.98
C VAL A 77 9.88 1.99 -17.18
N VAL A 78 8.93 1.08 -16.92
CA VAL A 78 7.68 1.42 -16.21
C VAL A 78 7.54 0.75 -14.86
N GLU A 79 8.39 -0.24 -14.54
CA GLU A 79 8.34 -0.94 -13.25
C GLU A 79 9.75 -1.37 -12.80
N LEU A 80 10.04 -1.12 -11.53
CA LEU A 80 11.17 -1.74 -10.86
C LEU A 80 10.71 -3.07 -10.25
N GLY A 81 11.41 -4.14 -10.58
CA GLY A 81 11.08 -5.47 -10.13
C GLY A 81 11.31 -5.70 -8.64
N SER A 82 10.85 -6.85 -8.17
CA SER A 82 11.17 -7.31 -6.83
C SER A 82 12.68 -7.43 -6.66
N GLU A 83 13.18 -6.92 -5.51
CA GLU A 83 14.61 -6.95 -5.18
C GLU A 83 15.52 -6.20 -6.17
N ALA A 84 15.00 -5.24 -6.93
CA ALA A 84 15.69 -4.55 -8.04
C ALA A 84 17.08 -4.03 -7.66
N PHE A 85 17.26 -3.48 -6.46
CA PHE A 85 18.51 -2.94 -5.90
C PHE A 85 18.78 -3.45 -4.48
N LYS A 86 18.23 -4.60 -4.12
CA LYS A 86 18.37 -5.15 -2.78
C LYS A 86 19.84 -5.30 -2.40
N GLY A 87 20.18 -4.74 -1.23
CA GLY A 87 21.56 -4.83 -0.72
C GLY A 87 22.57 -3.93 -1.41
N ALA A 88 22.16 -2.96 -2.23
CA ALA A 88 23.05 -1.96 -2.80
C ALA A 88 23.47 -0.95 -1.69
N THR A 89 24.40 -1.39 -0.84
CA THR A 89 24.77 -0.67 0.38
C THR A 89 25.55 0.63 0.15
N ASN A 90 26.10 0.84 -1.04
CA ASN A 90 26.96 1.97 -1.35
C ASN A 90 26.27 3.09 -2.14
N ILE A 91 24.98 2.93 -2.53
CA ILE A 91 24.22 4.01 -3.16
C ILE A 91 23.77 5.00 -2.10
N THR A 92 23.89 6.30 -2.42
CA THR A 92 23.59 7.41 -1.47
C THR A 92 22.32 8.17 -1.85
N LYS A 93 22.04 8.27 -3.13
CA LYS A 93 20.83 8.89 -3.68
C LYS A 93 20.31 8.07 -4.86
N VAL A 94 19.00 8.01 -4.99
CA VAL A 94 18.34 7.42 -6.17
C VAL A 94 17.35 8.41 -6.75
N VAL A 95 17.36 8.56 -8.07
CA VAL A 95 16.33 9.27 -8.84
C VAL A 95 15.56 8.23 -9.66
N ILE A 96 14.27 8.13 -9.38
CA ILE A 96 13.32 7.28 -10.13
C ILE A 96 12.76 8.13 -11.29
N PRO A 97 12.87 7.71 -12.55
CA PRO A 97 12.35 8.47 -13.66
C PRO A 97 10.82 8.49 -13.68
N ASN A 98 10.25 9.55 -14.24
CA ASN A 98 8.78 9.74 -14.29
C ASN A 98 8.04 8.68 -15.12
N THR A 99 8.74 7.85 -15.87
CA THR A 99 8.17 6.71 -16.60
C THR A 99 7.79 5.55 -15.68
N VAL A 100 8.49 5.41 -14.56
CA VAL A 100 8.25 4.33 -13.59
C VAL A 100 6.97 4.60 -12.81
N LYS A 101 6.08 3.60 -12.81
CA LYS A 101 4.78 3.61 -12.14
C LYS A 101 4.74 2.74 -10.88
N GLU A 102 5.61 1.74 -10.82
CA GLU A 102 5.61 0.80 -9.70
C GLU A 102 7.03 0.50 -9.19
N ILE A 103 7.17 0.46 -7.86
CA ILE A 103 8.37 -0.02 -7.17
C ILE A 103 8.02 -1.35 -6.50
N GLY A 104 8.71 -2.41 -6.94
CA GLY A 104 8.47 -3.79 -6.52
C GLY A 104 8.81 -4.09 -5.07
N LEU A 105 8.42 -5.29 -4.66
CA LEU A 105 8.64 -5.82 -3.32
C LEU A 105 10.15 -5.86 -3.00
N TRP A 106 10.57 -5.33 -1.83
CA TRP A 106 11.98 -5.28 -1.39
C TRP A 106 12.95 -4.60 -2.36
N ALA A 107 12.48 -3.79 -3.28
CA ALA A 107 13.28 -3.24 -4.37
C ALA A 107 14.59 -2.57 -3.91
N PHE A 108 14.58 -1.85 -2.79
CA PHE A 108 15.73 -1.19 -2.18
C PHE A 108 16.02 -1.70 -0.76
N GLN A 109 15.55 -2.92 -0.42
CA GLN A 109 15.79 -3.46 0.91
C GLN A 109 17.29 -3.50 1.24
N GLY A 110 17.66 -2.94 2.39
CA GLY A 110 19.04 -2.99 2.87
C GLY A 110 20.01 -2.04 2.14
N CYS A 111 19.51 -1.04 1.40
CA CYS A 111 20.32 0.05 0.87
C CYS A 111 20.71 0.99 2.02
N THR A 112 21.62 0.54 2.86
CA THR A 112 21.89 1.19 4.17
C THR A 112 22.49 2.58 4.08
N SER A 113 23.16 2.93 2.98
CA SER A 113 23.72 4.28 2.73
C SER A 113 22.74 5.21 2.01
N LEU A 114 21.58 4.70 1.54
CA LEU A 114 20.59 5.51 0.82
C LEU A 114 20.01 6.56 1.76
N SER A 115 20.40 7.83 1.54
CA SER A 115 19.99 8.98 2.35
C SER A 115 18.89 9.82 1.69
N LYS A 116 18.77 9.75 0.37
CA LYS A 116 17.79 10.51 -0.43
C LYS A 116 17.20 9.67 -1.54
N ILE A 117 15.90 9.85 -1.78
CA ILE A 117 15.21 9.27 -2.92
C ILE A 117 14.25 10.29 -3.54
N ASP A 118 14.27 10.37 -4.86
CA ASP A 118 13.26 11.04 -5.66
C ASP A 118 12.38 9.94 -6.29
N LEU A 119 11.10 9.93 -5.92
CA LEU A 119 10.15 8.90 -6.35
C LEU A 119 9.49 9.22 -7.70
N GLY A 120 9.78 10.38 -8.30
CA GLY A 120 9.16 10.78 -9.57
C GLY A 120 7.62 10.73 -9.52
N ASN A 121 7.02 10.07 -10.51
CA ASN A 121 5.56 9.92 -10.66
C ASN A 121 5.09 8.49 -10.34
N VAL A 122 5.67 7.85 -9.34
CA VAL A 122 5.29 6.50 -8.91
C VAL A 122 3.84 6.47 -8.43
N GLU A 123 3.11 5.45 -8.85
CA GLU A 123 1.70 5.23 -8.50
C GLU A 123 1.53 4.14 -7.45
N ARG A 124 2.49 3.21 -7.35
CA ARG A 124 2.48 2.11 -6.37
C ARG A 124 3.87 1.84 -5.79
N ILE A 125 3.92 1.68 -4.48
CA ILE A 125 5.11 1.26 -3.73
C ILE A 125 4.73 0.00 -2.97
N LYS A 126 5.37 -1.14 -3.30
CA LYS A 126 5.06 -2.43 -2.69
C LYS A 126 5.65 -2.57 -1.29
N ASP A 127 5.20 -3.61 -0.60
CA ASP A 127 5.64 -3.91 0.77
C ASP A 127 7.16 -3.95 0.89
N SER A 128 7.65 -3.36 1.98
CA SER A 128 9.07 -3.41 2.36
C SER A 128 10.05 -2.94 1.30
N SER A 129 9.60 -2.14 0.31
CA SER A 129 10.44 -1.68 -0.82
C SER A 129 11.70 -0.97 -0.37
N PHE A 130 11.65 -0.21 0.72
CA PHE A 130 12.78 0.50 1.32
C PHE A 130 13.15 -0.03 2.71
N LYS A 131 12.79 -1.27 3.01
CA LYS A 131 13.06 -1.86 4.33
C LYS A 131 14.55 -1.77 4.68
N ASN A 132 14.83 -1.29 5.90
CA ASN A 132 16.20 -1.13 6.42
C ASN A 132 17.08 -0.16 5.60
N CYS A 133 16.52 0.85 4.92
CA CYS A 133 17.27 1.99 4.40
C CYS A 133 17.61 2.93 5.58
N THR A 134 18.56 2.53 6.40
CA THR A 134 18.81 3.16 7.71
C THR A 134 19.36 4.58 7.62
N SER A 135 19.94 4.99 6.49
CA SER A 135 20.42 6.38 6.27
C SER A 135 19.34 7.31 5.72
N LEU A 136 18.15 6.80 5.33
CA LEU A 136 17.09 7.62 4.79
C LEU A 136 16.50 8.52 5.89
N THR A 137 16.55 9.85 5.70
CA THR A 137 16.13 10.83 6.71
C THR A 137 14.80 11.49 6.39
N SER A 138 14.51 11.66 5.10
CA SER A 138 13.26 12.24 4.62
C SER A 138 12.83 11.60 3.30
N VAL A 139 11.53 11.61 3.06
CA VAL A 139 10.95 11.18 1.77
C VAL A 139 9.76 12.06 1.44
N LYS A 140 9.64 12.45 0.16
CA LYS A 140 8.46 13.12 -0.39
C LYS A 140 7.66 12.08 -1.16
N LEU A 141 6.43 11.80 -0.72
CA LEU A 141 5.52 10.89 -1.40
C LEU A 141 4.78 11.64 -2.51
N PRO A 142 4.82 11.15 -3.76
CA PRO A 142 4.21 11.84 -4.89
C PRO A 142 2.68 11.75 -4.85
N LYS A 143 2.02 12.79 -5.34
CA LYS A 143 0.55 12.87 -5.42
C LYS A 143 -0.09 11.81 -6.32
N THR A 144 0.72 11.13 -7.13
CA THR A 144 0.30 10.05 -8.03
C THR A 144 0.08 8.72 -7.31
N LEU A 145 0.52 8.58 -6.04
CA LEU A 145 0.29 7.36 -5.28
C LEU A 145 -1.20 7.06 -5.17
N ASN A 146 -1.57 5.83 -5.48
CA ASN A 146 -2.91 5.30 -5.30
C ASN A 146 -3.02 4.53 -3.96
N LYS A 147 -4.25 4.07 -3.63
CA LYS A 147 -4.55 3.36 -2.39
C LYS A 147 -3.81 2.01 -2.25
N ASP A 148 -3.46 1.38 -3.35
CA ASP A 148 -2.95 0.00 -3.40
C ASP A 148 -1.47 -0.13 -3.02
N ALA A 149 -0.91 0.83 -2.28
CA ALA A 149 0.38 0.64 -1.62
C ALA A 149 0.18 -0.45 -0.55
N SER A 150 0.73 -1.63 -0.76
CA SER A 150 0.58 -2.75 0.15
C SER A 150 1.78 -2.91 1.07
N GLY A 151 1.51 -3.00 2.38
CA GLY A 151 2.52 -3.22 3.40
C GLY A 151 3.27 -1.95 3.82
N ALA A 152 4.28 -2.11 4.68
CA ALA A 152 5.05 -1.02 5.26
C ALA A 152 6.33 -0.74 4.44
N PRO A 153 6.33 0.15 3.45
CA PRO A 153 7.44 0.31 2.53
C PRO A 153 8.73 0.76 3.21
N PHE A 154 8.64 1.54 4.29
CA PHE A 154 9.78 2.11 5.01
C PHE A 154 10.10 1.40 6.33
N LEU A 155 9.67 0.16 6.49
CA LEU A 155 9.93 -0.64 7.69
C LEU A 155 11.44 -0.69 8.00
N GLY A 156 11.81 -0.31 9.22
CA GLY A 156 13.22 -0.33 9.66
C GLY A 156 14.07 0.84 9.13
N CYS A 157 13.48 1.87 8.53
CA CYS A 157 14.14 3.13 8.20
C CYS A 157 14.29 3.98 9.47
N THR A 158 15.20 3.60 10.36
CA THR A 158 15.31 4.13 11.74
C THR A 158 15.63 5.62 11.83
N ASN A 159 16.15 6.23 10.78
CA ASN A 159 16.44 7.66 10.71
C ASN A 159 15.42 8.47 9.89
N LEU A 160 14.32 7.85 9.41
CA LEU A 160 13.29 8.54 8.63
C LEU A 160 12.42 9.40 9.56
N LYS A 161 12.78 10.67 9.71
CA LYS A 161 12.11 11.62 10.62
C LYS A 161 11.03 12.44 9.93
N GLU A 162 11.05 12.50 8.61
CA GLU A 162 10.15 13.33 7.84
C GLU A 162 9.56 12.55 6.65
N ILE A 163 8.24 12.56 6.55
CA ILE A 163 7.49 12.14 5.35
C ILE A 163 6.62 13.32 4.94
N VAL A 164 6.87 13.82 3.73
CA VAL A 164 6.09 14.91 3.12
C VAL A 164 5.12 14.31 2.12
N LEU A 165 3.84 14.57 2.31
CA LEU A 165 2.80 14.23 1.34
C LEU A 165 2.67 15.38 0.33
N GLU A 166 2.82 15.10 -0.96
CA GLU A 166 2.76 16.14 -1.99
C GLU A 166 1.35 16.75 -2.10
N GLU A 167 1.28 18.08 -2.21
CA GLU A 167 0.01 18.78 -2.49
C GLU A 167 -0.61 18.27 -3.79
N GLY A 168 -1.93 18.06 -3.77
CA GLY A 168 -2.64 17.40 -4.87
C GLY A 168 -2.83 15.89 -4.68
N MET A 169 -2.23 15.29 -3.64
CA MET A 169 -2.56 13.91 -3.25
C MET A 169 -4.02 13.82 -2.80
N THR A 170 -4.74 12.80 -3.27
CA THR A 170 -6.17 12.60 -2.94
C THR A 170 -6.42 11.48 -1.93
N VAL A 171 -5.47 10.58 -1.77
CA VAL A 171 -5.54 9.46 -0.81
C VAL A 171 -4.19 9.29 -0.12
N VAL A 172 -4.21 9.07 1.21
CA VAL A 172 -3.05 8.53 1.94
C VAL A 172 -3.15 7.02 1.86
N PRO A 173 -2.20 6.33 1.18
CA PRO A 173 -2.30 4.88 0.95
C PRO A 173 -2.27 4.05 2.23
N ASP A 174 -2.76 2.82 2.13
CA ASP A 174 -2.68 1.83 3.20
C ASP A 174 -1.22 1.60 3.62
N TYR A 175 -0.94 1.54 4.93
CA TYR A 175 0.38 1.27 5.52
C TYR A 175 1.53 2.21 5.12
N VAL A 176 1.30 3.23 4.33
CA VAL A 176 2.38 3.99 3.67
C VAL A 176 3.40 4.61 4.64
N CYS A 177 2.96 5.02 5.83
CA CYS A 177 3.83 5.52 6.91
C CYS A 177 4.02 4.51 8.05
N ALA A 178 3.47 3.30 7.95
CA ALA A 178 3.48 2.35 9.06
C ALA A 178 4.90 2.00 9.52
N SER A 179 5.06 1.87 10.83
CA SER A 179 6.34 1.53 11.50
C SER A 179 7.49 2.50 11.19
N THR A 180 7.17 3.78 10.97
CA THR A 180 8.18 4.83 10.77
C THR A 180 8.37 5.66 12.04
N PRO A 181 9.58 6.21 12.28
CA PRO A 181 9.86 7.03 13.45
C PRO A 181 9.57 8.53 13.23
N ILE A 182 8.61 8.86 12.37
CA ILE A 182 8.19 10.26 12.16
C ILE A 182 7.59 10.83 13.44
N THR A 183 7.80 12.13 13.69
CA THR A 183 7.30 12.80 14.89
C THR A 183 6.11 13.69 14.61
N GLU A 184 6.00 14.20 13.39
CA GLU A 184 4.84 14.98 12.94
C GLU A 184 4.58 14.75 11.45
N ILE A 185 3.34 14.98 11.03
CA ILE A 185 2.93 14.97 9.64
C ILE A 185 1.72 15.89 9.42
N LYS A 186 1.67 16.53 8.25
CA LYS A 186 0.51 17.30 7.79
C LYS A 186 -0.14 16.62 6.62
N ILE A 187 -1.43 16.38 6.70
CA ILE A 187 -2.22 15.85 5.59
C ILE A 187 -2.59 17.01 4.65
N PRO A 188 -2.29 16.93 3.35
CA PRO A 188 -2.67 17.94 2.37
C PRO A 188 -4.19 18.16 2.34
N ASN A 189 -4.62 19.39 2.06
CA ASN A 189 -6.05 19.74 2.01
C ASN A 189 -6.80 19.10 0.83
N THR A 190 -6.09 18.50 -0.11
CA THR A 190 -6.66 17.76 -1.24
C THR A 190 -6.99 16.30 -0.91
N VAL A 191 -6.50 15.79 0.23
CA VAL A 191 -6.73 14.40 0.64
C VAL A 191 -8.18 14.21 1.06
N LYS A 192 -8.83 13.21 0.49
CA LYS A 192 -10.20 12.79 0.76
C LYS A 192 -10.28 11.53 1.60
N GLU A 193 -9.26 10.70 1.55
CA GLU A 193 -9.23 9.41 2.22
C GLU A 193 -7.89 9.13 2.89
N ILE A 194 -7.94 8.57 4.11
CA ILE A 194 -6.79 8.00 4.81
C ILE A 194 -7.01 6.50 4.93
N GLY A 195 -6.09 5.74 4.33
CA GLY A 195 -6.16 4.29 4.21
C GLY A 195 -5.90 3.54 5.51
N LEU A 196 -6.18 2.23 5.49
CA LEU A 196 -5.98 1.32 6.62
C LEU A 196 -4.52 1.33 7.07
N TRP A 197 -4.30 1.39 8.39
CA TRP A 197 -2.98 1.30 9.02
C TRP A 197 -1.95 2.29 8.47
N ALA A 198 -2.41 3.38 7.87
CA ALA A 198 -1.52 4.38 7.26
C ALA A 198 -0.42 4.85 8.23
N PHE A 199 -0.72 4.93 9.53
CA PHE A 199 0.19 5.36 10.60
C PHE A 199 0.34 4.32 11.72
N LYS A 200 0.06 3.05 11.41
CA LYS A 200 0.23 1.95 12.37
C LYS A 200 1.68 1.88 12.87
N ASP A 201 1.84 1.62 14.17
CA ASP A 201 3.15 1.49 14.81
C ASP A 201 4.07 2.73 14.66
N CYS A 202 3.51 3.91 14.37
CA CYS A 202 4.24 5.18 14.39
C CYS A 202 4.39 5.66 15.83
N THR A 203 5.17 4.95 16.63
CA THR A 203 5.27 5.17 18.09
C THR A 203 5.94 6.48 18.48
N SER A 204 6.54 7.22 17.55
CA SER A 204 7.14 8.53 17.75
C SER A 204 6.24 9.68 17.29
N LEU A 205 5.11 9.39 16.63
CA LEU A 205 4.21 10.40 16.08
C LEU A 205 3.46 11.11 17.20
N ASN A 206 3.78 12.40 17.40
CA ASN A 206 3.18 13.25 18.44
C ASN A 206 2.12 14.19 17.87
N LYS A 207 2.23 14.53 16.59
CA LYS A 207 1.39 15.54 15.97
C LYS A 207 0.99 15.15 14.56
N ILE A 208 -0.30 15.20 14.29
CA ILE A 208 -0.83 15.09 12.94
C ILE A 208 -1.87 16.19 12.71
N THR A 209 -1.78 16.87 11.56
CA THR A 209 -2.79 17.86 11.16
C THR A 209 -3.64 17.28 10.05
N ILE A 210 -4.95 17.18 10.29
CA ILE A 210 -5.94 16.65 9.35
C ILE A 210 -7.05 17.69 9.22
N LEU A 211 -7.21 18.22 8.01
CA LEU A 211 -8.21 19.24 7.73
C LEU A 211 -9.59 18.61 7.44
N ASP A 212 -10.60 19.44 7.26
CA ASP A 212 -12.00 19.05 7.08
C ASP A 212 -12.34 18.44 5.70
N ASN A 213 -11.38 18.46 4.78
CA ASN A 213 -11.53 17.86 3.46
C ASN A 213 -11.48 16.33 3.45
N VAL A 214 -11.01 15.70 4.52
CA VAL A 214 -10.98 14.24 4.66
C VAL A 214 -12.39 13.74 4.91
N GLU A 215 -12.91 12.94 3.98
CA GLU A 215 -14.28 12.41 3.97
C GLU A 215 -14.32 10.97 4.47
N ASN A 216 -13.23 10.22 4.33
CA ASN A 216 -13.11 8.84 4.76
C ASN A 216 -11.82 8.60 5.56
N MET A 217 -11.98 8.01 6.72
CA MET A 217 -10.89 7.45 7.53
C MET A 217 -11.17 5.97 7.69
N GLU A 218 -10.35 5.14 7.04
CA GLU A 218 -10.60 3.69 6.92
C GLU A 218 -10.77 3.02 8.29
N GLY A 219 -11.70 2.09 8.35
CA GLY A 219 -12.03 1.41 9.61
C GLY A 219 -12.91 2.21 10.58
N TYR A 220 -13.23 3.47 10.31
CA TYR A 220 -14.08 4.28 11.21
C TYR A 220 -15.44 3.64 11.50
N ASN A 221 -16.08 3.04 10.51
CA ASN A 221 -17.38 2.38 10.63
C ASN A 221 -17.31 0.91 11.05
N SER A 222 -16.15 0.30 11.06
CA SER A 222 -15.97 -1.06 11.54
C SER A 222 -15.74 -1.08 13.06
N SER A 223 -15.71 -2.24 13.66
CA SER A 223 -15.64 -2.51 15.11
C SER A 223 -14.76 -1.56 15.95
N ASN A 224 -14.65 -1.79 17.22
CA ASN A 224 -14.00 -0.92 18.22
C ASN A 224 -12.46 -0.76 18.11
N SER A 225 -11.85 -1.01 16.95
CA SER A 225 -10.40 -0.94 16.77
C SER A 225 -9.98 0.30 15.99
N ASP A 226 -8.98 1.03 16.48
CA ASP A 226 -8.27 2.04 15.72
C ASP A 226 -7.44 1.36 14.64
N TYR A 227 -7.83 1.54 13.38
CA TYR A 227 -7.13 0.96 12.25
C TYR A 227 -6.10 1.87 11.60
N ILE A 228 -6.17 3.19 11.85
CA ILE A 228 -5.24 4.14 11.20
C ILE A 228 -3.99 4.32 12.06
N PHE A 229 -4.17 4.53 13.37
CA PHE A 229 -3.10 4.84 14.32
C PHE A 229 -2.81 3.69 15.29
N GLN A 230 -3.12 2.46 14.91
CA GLN A 230 -2.90 1.31 15.79
C GLN A 230 -1.50 1.32 16.40
N ASN A 231 -1.40 1.13 17.72
CA ASN A 231 -0.17 1.19 18.51
C ASN A 231 0.53 2.58 18.45
N HIS A 232 -0.24 3.66 18.35
CA HIS A 232 0.31 5.02 18.46
C HIS A 232 0.86 5.29 19.87
N ASN A 233 1.65 6.34 20.03
CA ASN A 233 2.04 6.77 21.36
C ASN A 233 0.91 7.57 22.05
N ASP A 234 0.91 7.56 23.39
CA ASP A 234 -0.11 8.23 24.21
C ASP A 234 -0.10 9.77 24.08
N ASN A 235 0.92 10.35 23.46
CA ASN A 235 1.05 11.80 23.25
C ASN A 235 0.58 12.24 21.86
N LEU A 236 0.16 11.30 21.01
CA LEU A 236 -0.39 11.66 19.70
C LEU A 236 -1.54 12.65 19.88
N THR A 237 -1.46 13.78 19.19
CA THR A 237 -2.52 14.81 19.14
C THR A 237 -2.91 15.06 17.69
N ILE A 238 -4.20 14.94 17.41
CA ILE A 238 -4.80 15.25 16.10
C ILE A 238 -5.26 16.70 16.10
N TYR A 239 -4.65 17.51 15.22
CA TYR A 239 -5.07 18.91 14.99
C TYR A 239 -6.08 18.91 13.84
N CYS A 240 -7.32 19.31 14.12
CA CYS A 240 -8.43 19.21 13.19
C CYS A 240 -9.46 20.31 13.40
N TYR A 241 -10.39 20.48 12.46
CA TYR A 241 -11.53 21.35 12.68
C TYR A 241 -12.63 20.64 13.48
N LYS A 242 -13.41 21.43 14.22
CA LYS A 242 -14.60 20.94 14.93
C LYS A 242 -15.56 20.28 13.93
N ASP A 243 -16.20 19.20 14.35
CA ASP A 243 -17.18 18.42 13.58
C ASP A 243 -16.62 17.75 12.29
N SER A 244 -15.31 17.83 12.07
CA SER A 244 -14.64 17.11 10.96
C SER A 244 -14.63 15.59 11.19
N MET A 245 -14.37 14.82 10.12
CA MET A 245 -14.16 13.39 10.21
C MET A 245 -13.01 13.04 11.19
N ALA A 246 -11.92 13.81 11.17
CA ALA A 246 -10.78 13.64 12.04
C ALA A 246 -11.13 13.88 13.53
N ALA A 247 -11.96 14.87 13.82
CA ALA A 247 -12.44 15.11 15.19
C ALA A 247 -13.30 13.94 15.69
N ASN A 248 -14.23 13.47 14.85
CA ASN A 248 -15.10 12.35 15.18
C ASN A 248 -14.29 11.06 15.37
N TYR A 249 -13.24 10.86 14.57
CA TYR A 249 -12.31 9.72 14.70
C TYR A 249 -11.56 9.79 16.04
N ALA A 250 -10.97 10.94 16.37
CA ALA A 250 -10.23 11.14 17.62
C ALA A 250 -11.12 10.88 18.85
N ILE A 251 -12.33 11.42 18.86
CA ILE A 251 -13.31 11.21 19.95
C ILE A 251 -13.67 9.72 20.07
N LYS A 252 -13.96 9.06 18.95
CA LYS A 252 -14.35 7.63 18.96
C LYS A 252 -13.29 6.72 19.55
N TYR A 253 -12.02 6.96 19.23
CA TYR A 253 -10.92 6.10 19.62
C TYR A 253 -10.11 6.63 20.81
N GLY A 254 -10.53 7.74 21.42
CA GLY A 254 -9.88 8.29 22.62
C GLY A 254 -8.53 8.91 22.36
N ILE A 255 -8.24 9.34 21.12
CA ILE A 255 -6.97 9.99 20.76
C ILE A 255 -7.09 11.49 21.13
N LYS A 256 -6.01 12.06 21.69
CA LYS A 256 -5.96 13.51 21.98
C LYS A 256 -6.18 14.32 20.72
N TYR A 257 -6.93 15.38 20.82
CA TYR A 257 -7.16 16.30 19.71
C TYR A 257 -7.18 17.75 20.14
N GLN A 258 -6.90 18.63 19.20
CA GLN A 258 -6.98 20.09 19.36
C GLN A 258 -7.67 20.69 18.15
N TYR A 259 -8.65 21.56 18.41
CA TYR A 259 -9.32 22.26 17.33
C TYR A 259 -8.46 23.37 16.77
N LEU A 260 -8.40 23.43 15.45
CA LEU A 260 -7.83 24.53 14.70
C LEU A 260 -8.83 25.70 14.75
N THR A 261 -8.33 26.90 15.06
CA THR A 261 -9.14 28.10 14.94
C THR A 261 -9.26 28.48 13.48
N ASN A 262 -10.50 28.65 12.99
CA ASN A 262 -10.73 29.25 11.68
C ASN A 262 -10.19 30.70 11.73
N GLN A 263 -9.06 30.94 11.13
CA GLN A 263 -8.70 32.30 10.72
C GLN A 263 -9.58 32.62 9.52
N ASN A 264 -10.77 33.20 9.78
CA ASN A 264 -11.60 33.75 8.73
C ASN A 264 -10.80 34.87 8.02
N PRO A 265 -10.54 34.81 6.69
CA PRO A 265 -9.82 35.87 5.98
C PRO A 265 -10.56 37.25 6.04
N ASP A 266 -11.80 37.29 6.51
CA ASP A 266 -12.62 38.47 6.62
C ASP A 266 -12.69 39.10 8.04
N GLY A 267 -11.62 39.05 8.79
CA GLY A 267 -11.31 40.00 9.89
C GLY A 267 -12.37 40.23 10.96
N ASN A 268 -13.31 39.32 11.23
CA ASN A 268 -14.23 39.44 12.34
C ASN A 268 -13.88 38.49 13.47
N ASN A 269 -12.99 38.96 14.36
CA ASN A 269 -12.56 38.27 15.56
C ASN A 269 -13.69 38.23 16.59
N ASN A 270 -14.47 37.18 16.59
CA ASN A 270 -15.18 36.79 17.81
C ASN A 270 -14.31 35.77 18.55
N ASN A 271 -13.54 36.29 19.45
CA ASN A 271 -12.67 35.59 20.36
C ASN A 271 -13.52 34.80 21.38
N GLU A 272 -13.86 33.56 21.04
CA GLU A 272 -14.27 32.61 22.06
C GLU A 272 -13.04 31.73 22.42
N ASN A 273 -12.38 32.21 23.47
CA ASN A 273 -11.34 31.50 24.17
C ASN A 273 -11.97 30.29 24.88
N ASN A 274 -11.92 29.11 24.23
CA ASN A 274 -12.23 27.85 24.90
C ASN A 274 -10.92 27.05 25.05
N ASN A 275 -10.15 27.42 26.08
CA ASN A 275 -9.24 26.53 26.74
C ASN A 275 -10.07 25.44 27.43
N ASN A 276 -10.21 24.29 26.85
CA ASN A 276 -10.69 23.12 27.55
C ASN A 276 -9.50 22.19 27.82
N GLU A 277 -8.73 22.56 28.85
CA GLU A 277 -8.07 21.59 29.68
C GLU A 277 -9.19 20.82 30.41
N ASN A 278 -9.22 19.51 30.20
CA ASN A 278 -9.54 18.52 31.22
C ASN A 278 -10.18 17.29 30.59
N ASN A 279 -9.55 16.20 30.80
CA ASN A 279 -10.29 15.04 31.25
C ASN A 279 -9.40 14.11 32.09
N ASP A 280 -9.25 14.49 33.36
CA ASP A 280 -9.03 13.51 34.40
C ASP A 280 -10.42 13.07 34.87
N ASN A 281 -10.81 11.86 34.51
CA ASN A 281 -12.01 11.24 35.04
C ASN A 281 -11.64 10.02 35.87
N ALA A 282 -11.37 10.26 37.16
CA ALA A 282 -11.47 9.26 38.21
C ALA A 282 -12.70 9.55 39.04
N GLY A 283 -13.57 8.57 39.12
CA GLY A 283 -14.91 8.67 39.71
C GLY A 283 -14.98 9.13 41.15
N ASN A 284 -16.09 9.70 41.50
CA ASN A 284 -16.81 9.31 42.74
C ASN A 284 -18.27 9.79 42.76
N ASN A 285 -19.12 8.90 43.22
CA ASN A 285 -20.52 9.09 43.61
C ASN A 285 -20.71 10.19 44.68
N ASN A 286 -21.74 11.03 44.59
CA ASN A 286 -22.84 11.07 45.53
C ASN A 286 -23.85 12.24 45.33
N ASN A 287 -25.10 11.82 45.26
CA ASN A 287 -26.35 12.43 45.80
C ASN A 287 -26.46 13.94 46.02
N ASN A 288 -27.41 14.60 45.43
CA ASN A 288 -28.71 14.96 46.07
C ASN A 288 -29.51 16.04 45.30
N GLY A 289 -30.71 15.73 44.99
CA GLY A 289 -31.88 16.50 45.38
C GLY A 289 -32.34 17.68 44.46
N ASN A 290 -33.43 17.42 43.80
CA ASN A 290 -34.67 18.20 43.74
C ASN A 290 -34.97 19.22 42.60
N ASN A 291 -36.05 18.84 41.89
CA ASN A 291 -37.21 19.65 41.43
C ASN A 291 -37.03 20.68 40.28
N ASN A 292 -37.72 20.59 39.19
CA ASN A 292 -39.15 20.66 38.89
C ASN A 292 -39.42 20.75 37.37
N GLN A 293 -40.37 19.94 36.93
CA GLN A 293 -41.47 20.20 35.98
C GLN A 293 -41.19 21.02 34.69
N SER A 294 -41.49 20.61 33.50
CA SER A 294 -42.74 20.12 32.94
C SER A 294 -42.68 20.38 31.44
N ASN A 295 -42.89 19.48 30.55
CA ASN A 295 -44.00 19.33 29.63
C ASN A 295 -43.67 18.46 28.40
N ASN A 296 -44.38 17.36 28.39
CA ASN A 296 -45.15 16.75 27.31
C ASN A 296 -44.74 16.95 25.84
N GLY A 297 -44.53 15.85 25.20
CA GLY A 297 -44.60 15.68 23.76
C GLY A 297 -44.39 14.20 23.37
N ASN A 298 -45.41 13.42 23.57
CA ASN A 298 -45.56 12.01 23.22
C ASN A 298 -45.50 11.83 21.68
N LEU A 299 -44.61 11.01 21.16
CA LEU A 299 -44.84 10.25 19.92
C LEU A 299 -44.17 8.89 20.01
N THR A 300 -45.01 7.95 20.40
CA THR A 300 -44.80 6.52 20.22
C THR A 300 -44.78 6.17 18.76
N ASN A 301 -43.69 5.56 18.28
CA ASN A 301 -43.78 4.67 17.14
C ASN A 301 -43.00 3.37 17.47
N SER A 302 -43.82 2.38 17.77
CA SER A 302 -43.48 0.99 17.86
C SER A 302 -43.03 0.49 16.49
N ILE A 303 -41.81 0.01 16.37
CA ILE A 303 -41.42 -0.88 15.26
C ILE A 303 -41.32 -2.27 15.84
N THR A 304 -42.29 -3.08 15.49
CA THR A 304 -42.37 -4.51 15.72
C THR A 304 -41.21 -5.22 14.98
N ASN A 305 -40.39 -5.91 15.75
CA ASN A 305 -39.43 -6.89 15.22
C ASN A 305 -40.22 -8.09 14.66
N THR A 306 -40.19 -8.26 13.36
CA THR A 306 -40.39 -9.56 12.74
C THR A 306 -39.01 -10.11 12.35
N VAL A 307 -38.60 -11.10 13.11
CA VAL A 307 -37.48 -11.97 12.79
C VAL A 307 -37.97 -12.87 11.66
N ASP A 308 -37.42 -12.70 10.49
CA ASP A 308 -37.62 -13.64 9.38
C ASP A 308 -36.39 -14.55 9.29
N ASP A 309 -36.57 -15.76 9.84
CA ASP A 309 -35.63 -16.85 9.74
C ASP A 309 -35.67 -17.45 8.33
N THR A 310 -34.88 -16.92 7.42
CA THR A 310 -34.49 -17.64 6.22
C THR A 310 -32.98 -17.87 6.25
N ILE A 311 -32.63 -19.07 6.69
CA ILE A 311 -31.28 -19.63 6.50
C ILE A 311 -31.07 -19.79 5.00
N ALA A 312 -30.46 -18.80 4.36
CA ALA A 312 -29.91 -18.96 3.03
C ALA A 312 -28.60 -19.76 3.15
N LYS A 313 -28.65 -21.00 2.68
CA LYS A 313 -27.48 -21.85 2.44
C LYS A 313 -26.51 -21.05 1.58
N GLY A 314 -25.36 -20.70 2.11
CA GLY A 314 -24.28 -20.07 1.37
C GLY A 314 -23.78 -21.02 0.28
N GLU A 315 -24.14 -20.73 -0.95
CA GLU A 315 -23.44 -21.27 -2.10
C GLU A 315 -22.09 -20.55 -2.20
N LEU A 316 -21.02 -21.34 -2.15
CA LEU A 316 -19.66 -20.88 -2.44
C LEU A 316 -19.64 -20.23 -3.85
N PRO A 317 -18.90 -19.11 -4.04
CA PRO A 317 -18.78 -18.53 -5.36
C PRO A 317 -18.23 -19.58 -6.32
N GLN A 318 -19.01 -19.92 -7.33
CA GLN A 318 -18.61 -20.78 -8.43
C GLN A 318 -17.44 -20.09 -9.14
N THR A 319 -16.21 -20.53 -8.89
CA THR A 319 -15.11 -20.23 -9.79
C THR A 319 -15.50 -20.82 -11.15
N GLY A 320 -15.63 -19.96 -12.16
CA GLY A 320 -16.21 -20.25 -13.47
C GLY A 320 -15.42 -21.24 -14.34
N VAL A 321 -14.73 -22.19 -13.75
CA VAL A 321 -14.11 -23.32 -14.47
C VAL A 321 -15.12 -24.43 -14.55
N SER A 322 -15.69 -24.64 -15.73
CA SER A 322 -16.68 -25.68 -15.94
C SER A 322 -16.08 -27.06 -15.59
N VAL A 323 -16.88 -27.90 -14.94
CA VAL A 323 -16.52 -29.31 -14.62
C VAL A 323 -15.90 -30.03 -15.82
N ALA A 324 -16.32 -29.70 -17.04
CA ALA A 324 -15.76 -30.20 -18.28
C ALA A 324 -14.29 -29.89 -18.49
N ILE A 325 -13.83 -28.68 -18.10
CA ILE A 325 -12.42 -28.28 -18.20
C ILE A 325 -11.55 -29.04 -17.17
N THR A 326 -12.08 -29.23 -15.97
CA THR A 326 -11.37 -29.99 -14.92
C THR A 326 -11.20 -31.47 -15.34
N ILE A 327 -12.22 -32.09 -15.93
CA ILE A 327 -12.16 -33.46 -16.47
C ILE A 327 -11.13 -33.53 -17.60
N PHE A 328 -11.08 -32.51 -18.47
CA PHE A 328 -10.15 -32.48 -19.59
C PHE A 328 -8.70 -32.37 -19.13
N ILE A 329 -8.40 -31.55 -18.12
CA ILE A 329 -7.06 -31.42 -17.52
C ILE A 329 -6.63 -32.76 -16.89
N ILE A 330 -7.51 -33.43 -16.16
CA ILE A 330 -7.21 -34.71 -15.55
C ILE A 330 -6.89 -35.75 -16.64
N ALA A 331 -7.67 -35.79 -17.75
CA ALA A 331 -7.41 -36.68 -18.86
C ALA A 331 -6.03 -36.46 -19.51
N ILE A 332 -5.60 -35.20 -19.67
CA ILE A 332 -4.28 -34.87 -20.20
C ILE A 332 -3.16 -35.36 -19.27
N ILE A 333 -3.31 -35.18 -17.97
CA ILE A 333 -2.33 -35.65 -16.97
C ILE A 333 -2.22 -37.17 -17.02
N VAL A 334 -3.33 -37.89 -17.11
CA VAL A 334 -3.35 -39.35 -17.19
C VAL A 334 -2.62 -39.82 -18.45
N VAL A 335 -2.91 -39.21 -19.61
CA VAL A 335 -2.21 -39.54 -20.87
C VAL A 335 -0.72 -39.27 -20.78
N ALA A 336 -0.31 -38.14 -20.18
CA ALA A 336 1.12 -37.81 -19.99
C ALA A 336 1.82 -38.84 -19.09
N VAL A 337 1.18 -39.30 -18.03
CA VAL A 337 1.72 -40.34 -17.13
C VAL A 337 1.84 -41.69 -17.86
N ILE A 338 0.87 -42.06 -18.69
CA ILE A 338 0.92 -43.31 -19.50
C ILE A 338 2.10 -43.23 -20.49
N ILE A 339 2.25 -42.13 -21.20
CA ILE A 339 3.34 -41.89 -22.14
C ILE A 339 4.69 -41.95 -21.41
N TYR A 340 4.83 -41.32 -20.25
CA TYR A 340 6.04 -41.33 -19.45
C TYR A 340 6.40 -42.74 -18.95
N ARG A 341 5.43 -43.50 -18.46
CA ARG A 341 5.64 -44.93 -18.07
C ARG A 341 6.08 -45.77 -19.25
N LYS A 342 5.42 -45.61 -20.40
CA LYS A 342 5.79 -46.34 -21.61
C LYS A 342 7.18 -45.98 -22.12
N TYR A 343 7.58 -44.71 -22.01
CA TYR A 343 8.92 -44.25 -22.35
C TYR A 343 10.01 -44.91 -21.45
N ASN A 344 9.76 -44.95 -20.13
CA ASN A 344 10.70 -45.57 -19.20
C ASN A 344 10.83 -47.09 -19.40
N THR A 345 9.72 -47.77 -19.72
CA THR A 345 9.74 -49.21 -20.01
C THR A 345 10.61 -49.53 -21.27
N PHE A 346 10.67 -48.61 -22.25
CA PHE A 346 11.55 -48.76 -23.42
C PHE A 346 13.01 -48.40 -23.14
N LYS A 347 13.30 -47.64 -22.08
CA LYS A 347 14.67 -47.28 -21.69
C LYS A 347 15.42 -48.43 -21.00
N ASP A 348 14.66 -49.30 -20.34
CA ASP A 348 15.19 -50.44 -19.57
C ASP A 348 15.39 -51.72 -20.44
N ILE A 349 15.12 -51.62 -21.76
CA ILE A 349 15.28 -52.74 -22.73
C ILE A 349 16.53 -52.52 -23.65
N LYS A 350 17.41 -51.57 -23.35
CA LYS A 350 18.70 -51.42 -24.08
C LYS A 350 19.88 -51.74 -23.20
#